data_74756799148c1d736da9ba4fbce4c93f
#
_entry.id   74756799148c1d736da9ba4fbce4c93f
#
_cell.length_a   1.000
_cell.length_b   1.000
_cell.length_c   1.000
_cell.angle_alpha   90.00
_cell.angle_beta   90.00
_cell.angle_gamma   90.00
#
_symmetry.space_group_name_H-M   'P 1'
#
loop_
_entity.id
_entity.type
_entity.pdbx_description
1 polymer ?
#
loop_
_entity_poly.entity_id
_entity_poly.type
_entity_poly.pdbx_seq_one_letter_code
_entity_poly.pdbx_strand_id
1 'polypeptide(L)'
;MKFVDRRKRRRQSLVALACATVLTFLFLPVAVCAEEVPVVTQHQAQMGGKLVKYTAEVGRIAICDVETGEPHGYMFYTAYRIPSAGAPRPVTFVWNGGPGADSALLHFSVVGPKLVQGGHLVDNPDSWLPATDLVLVDPIGTGFSRPVKAEYGAEFYGTVGDVASVTEFIRAWRLVRGADDAPVFLAGESWGAGRAAHVGYALEKRGITVNGLVLISGGWGLSKEKDYGSPELRSALFVVDMASTALYYGKTAPDLGKNVAAVRKAAETWVRETYAPALGRIESLSDAERTAIAAQLTRFTGLPQDQINRKTLTITPRQFRGGLLKDQNKEPYIFDMRQTTSPGNGDAPVILQYFRHDLGYHTSLPYIGLEEIEQGFAPNGVYPDPVNARWNYATAKITPEELKAAMEEASKRGDGPPRLGPPLPGTEDALALNPHMKVLVAAGMYDSFLPCASGAELDRQLPSNLRSAITFKCYVGGHAMYKDAATRTEFSGDVKAMMAGNK
;
A
#
# COMPACT_ATOMS: atom_id res chain seq x y z
N MET A 1 -32.23 11.70 108.97
CA MET A 1 -31.35 12.52 109.87
C MET A 1 -29.90 12.27 109.39
N LYS A 2 -29.19 13.34 109.13
CA LYS A 2 -27.72 13.46 108.93
C LYS A 2 -27.13 13.01 107.59
N PHE A 3 -26.82 14.04 106.78
CA PHE A 3 -25.55 14.71 106.50
C PHE A 3 -24.59 13.94 105.59
N VAL A 4 -24.50 14.40 104.33
CA VAL A 4 -23.45 15.20 103.67
C VAL A 4 -22.00 14.60 103.74
N ASP A 5 -21.41 14.30 102.71
CA ASP A 5 -20.27 15.09 102.16
C ASP A 5 -19.94 14.87 100.66
N ARG A 6 -19.65 15.91 100.02
CA ARG A 6 -19.20 16.02 98.58
C ARG A 6 -17.68 15.97 98.63
N ARG A 7 -17.10 15.18 97.85
CA ARG A 7 -15.75 15.46 97.33
C ARG A 7 -15.63 15.14 95.85
N LYS A 8 -15.51 16.22 95.13
CA LYS A 8 -15.12 16.24 93.75
C LYS A 8 -13.78 15.59 93.53
N ARG A 9 -13.70 14.67 92.63
CA ARG A 9 -12.46 14.32 91.95
C ARG A 9 -12.67 14.55 90.43
N ARG A 10 -12.00 15.58 89.94
CA ARG A 10 -11.78 15.82 88.48
C ARG A 10 -10.97 14.65 87.96
N ARG A 11 -11.55 13.93 87.07
CA ARG A 11 -10.76 13.08 86.14
C ARG A 11 -10.64 13.85 84.86
N GLN A 12 -9.41 14.25 84.54
CA GLN A 12 -9.02 14.77 83.24
C GLN A 12 -9.10 13.62 82.23
N SER A 13 -10.05 13.72 81.31
CA SER A 13 -10.08 12.80 80.14
C SER A 13 -9.13 13.37 79.10
N LEU A 14 -8.01 12.71 78.91
CA LEU A 14 -7.16 12.88 77.74
C LEU A 14 -7.90 12.31 76.54
N VAL A 15 -8.39 13.21 75.67
CA VAL A 15 -8.88 12.86 74.34
C VAL A 15 -7.65 12.68 73.45
N ALA A 16 -7.26 11.41 73.22
CA ALA A 16 -6.27 11.07 72.17
C ALA A 16 -6.91 11.28 70.83
N LEU A 17 -6.53 12.36 70.10
CA LEU A 17 -6.87 12.61 68.73
C LEU A 17 -6.03 11.70 67.83
N ALA A 18 -6.58 10.55 67.46
CA ALA A 18 -5.97 9.68 66.44
C ALA A 18 -6.16 10.33 65.08
N CYS A 19 -5.14 11.01 64.55
CA CYS A 19 -5.05 11.39 63.12
C CYS A 19 -4.93 10.13 62.28
N ALA A 20 -6.03 9.61 61.78
CA ALA A 20 -6.04 8.62 60.71
C ALA A 20 -5.66 9.34 59.42
N THR A 21 -4.39 9.29 59.03
CA THR A 21 -3.90 9.67 57.70
C THR A 21 -4.39 8.60 56.73
N VAL A 22 -5.50 8.88 56.07
CA VAL A 22 -5.94 8.10 54.90
C VAL A 22 -4.96 8.40 53.76
N LEU A 23 -3.97 7.53 53.58
CA LEU A 23 -3.15 7.48 52.35
C LEU A 23 -4.09 7.05 51.21
N THR A 24 -4.66 8.02 50.51
CA THR A 24 -5.32 7.80 49.20
C THR A 24 -4.20 7.49 48.25
N PHE A 25 -3.91 6.19 48.03
CA PHE A 25 -3.17 5.77 46.83
C PHE A 25 -4.01 6.16 45.62
N LEU A 26 -3.64 7.25 44.99
CA LEU A 26 -4.02 7.52 43.61
C LEU A 26 -3.39 6.39 42.78
N PHE A 27 -4.16 5.34 42.57
CA PHE A 27 -3.88 4.43 41.48
C PHE A 27 -4.07 5.26 40.19
N LEU A 28 -3.00 5.88 39.70
CA LEU A 28 -2.93 6.29 38.31
C LEU A 28 -3.13 4.99 37.53
N PRO A 29 -4.14 4.88 36.66
CA PRO A 29 -4.27 3.71 35.83
C PRO A 29 -2.98 3.63 35.01
N VAL A 30 -2.20 2.59 35.23
CA VAL A 30 -1.14 2.23 34.32
C VAL A 30 -1.87 2.06 32.98
N ALA A 31 -1.48 2.85 31.99
CA ALA A 31 -2.06 2.74 30.65
C ALA A 31 -1.63 1.38 30.09
N VAL A 32 -2.45 0.37 30.34
CA VAL A 32 -2.30 -0.93 29.71
C VAL A 32 -2.66 -0.72 28.23
N CYS A 33 -1.94 -1.37 27.33
CA CYS A 33 -2.21 -1.40 25.91
C CYS A 33 -3.63 -1.92 25.68
N ALA A 34 -4.61 -1.02 25.76
CA ALA A 34 -6.02 -1.34 25.71
C ALA A 34 -6.55 -1.12 24.30
N GLU A 35 -7.28 -2.12 23.81
CA GLU A 35 -8.03 -2.01 22.57
C GLU A 35 -9.23 -1.06 22.75
N GLU A 36 -9.50 -0.24 21.74
CA GLU A 36 -10.76 0.48 21.64
C GLU A 36 -11.88 -0.54 21.33
N VAL A 37 -13.04 -0.43 22.01
CA VAL A 37 -14.17 -1.33 21.73
C VAL A 37 -14.65 -1.07 20.29
N PRO A 38 -14.55 -2.04 19.39
CA PRO A 38 -14.94 -1.83 18.00
C PRO A 38 -16.45 -1.74 17.83
N VAL A 39 -16.89 -1.06 16.80
CA VAL A 39 -18.28 -1.06 16.35
C VAL A 39 -18.49 -2.26 15.42
N VAL A 40 -19.51 -3.08 15.71
CA VAL A 40 -19.85 -4.27 14.92
C VAL A 40 -21.26 -4.13 14.36
N THR A 41 -21.41 -4.27 13.06
CA THR A 41 -22.67 -4.16 12.34
C THR A 41 -22.91 -5.35 11.43
N GLN A 42 -24.19 -5.62 11.10
CA GLN A 42 -24.61 -6.76 10.25
C GLN A 42 -25.01 -6.24 8.88
N HIS A 43 -24.51 -6.88 7.84
CA HIS A 43 -24.71 -6.46 6.46
C HIS A 43 -25.01 -7.64 5.54
N GLN A 44 -25.44 -7.29 4.33
CA GLN A 44 -25.53 -8.22 3.21
C GLN A 44 -25.26 -7.49 1.89
N ALA A 45 -24.73 -8.23 0.92
CA ALA A 45 -24.47 -7.71 -0.43
C ALA A 45 -24.48 -8.83 -1.46
N GLN A 46 -24.75 -8.48 -2.71
CA GLN A 46 -24.65 -9.40 -3.85
C GLN A 46 -23.17 -9.54 -4.26
N MET A 47 -22.64 -10.76 -4.17
CA MET A 47 -21.24 -11.08 -4.52
C MET A 47 -21.22 -12.36 -5.35
N GLY A 48 -20.63 -12.30 -6.55
CA GLY A 48 -20.59 -13.47 -7.44
C GLY A 48 -21.96 -14.08 -7.74
N GLY A 49 -22.99 -13.26 -7.84
CA GLY A 49 -24.39 -13.70 -8.10
C GLY A 49 -25.13 -14.29 -6.89
N LYS A 50 -24.56 -14.22 -5.68
CA LYS A 50 -25.17 -14.73 -4.45
C LYS A 50 -25.32 -13.62 -3.41
N LEU A 51 -26.41 -13.67 -2.63
CA LEU A 51 -26.59 -12.82 -1.47
C LEU A 51 -25.72 -13.35 -0.31
N VAL A 52 -24.72 -12.58 0.08
CA VAL A 52 -23.78 -12.92 1.15
C VAL A 52 -24.09 -12.07 2.38
N LYS A 53 -24.32 -12.71 3.52
CA LYS A 53 -24.45 -12.05 4.82
C LYS A 53 -23.10 -12.02 5.51
N TYR A 54 -22.73 -10.88 6.10
CA TYR A 54 -21.44 -10.68 6.75
C TYR A 54 -21.53 -9.69 7.92
N THR A 55 -20.55 -9.73 8.79
CA THR A 55 -20.34 -8.70 9.81
C THR A 55 -19.29 -7.70 9.31
N ALA A 56 -19.50 -6.43 9.59
CA ALA A 56 -18.47 -5.40 9.50
C ALA A 56 -18.07 -4.98 10.92
N GLU A 57 -16.78 -4.91 11.16
CA GLU A 57 -16.19 -4.48 12.42
C GLU A 57 -15.23 -3.33 12.13
N VAL A 58 -15.39 -2.22 12.85
CA VAL A 58 -14.59 -1.01 12.66
C VAL A 58 -14.06 -0.55 14.02
N GLY A 59 -12.77 -0.27 14.09
CA GLY A 59 -12.14 0.15 15.33
C GLY A 59 -10.67 0.50 15.16
N ARG A 60 -9.98 0.69 16.27
CA ARG A 60 -8.53 0.95 16.29
C ARG A 60 -7.85 0.01 17.27
N ILE A 61 -6.71 -0.53 16.87
CA ILE A 61 -5.83 -1.31 17.75
C ILE A 61 -4.64 -0.44 18.17
N ALA A 62 -4.31 -0.48 19.44
CA ALA A 62 -3.16 0.20 19.97
C ALA A 62 -1.86 -0.49 19.52
N ILE A 63 -0.90 0.30 19.06
CA ILE A 63 0.48 -0.11 18.83
C ILE A 63 1.30 0.41 20.00
N CYS A 64 1.80 -0.50 20.79
CA CYS A 64 2.42 -0.19 22.07
C CYS A 64 3.93 -0.29 22.02
N ASP A 65 4.59 0.53 22.81
CA ASP A 65 6.01 0.41 23.10
C ASP A 65 6.30 -0.96 23.76
N VAL A 66 7.34 -1.63 23.30
CA VAL A 66 7.63 -3.02 23.73
C VAL A 66 8.20 -3.11 25.14
N GLU A 67 8.78 -2.02 25.66
CA GLU A 67 9.40 -2.00 26.99
C GLU A 67 8.40 -1.58 28.06
N THR A 68 7.57 -0.56 27.77
CA THR A 68 6.67 0.04 28.74
C THR A 68 5.24 -0.49 28.64
N GLY A 69 4.84 -0.99 27.45
CA GLY A 69 3.45 -1.36 27.16
C GLY A 69 2.52 -0.17 26.98
N GLU A 70 3.05 1.07 26.94
CA GLU A 70 2.25 2.26 26.69
C GLU A 70 1.88 2.36 25.20
N PRO A 71 0.65 2.82 24.87
CA PRO A 71 0.26 3.02 23.47
C PRO A 71 0.99 4.23 22.89
N HIS A 72 1.72 4.02 21.78
CA HIS A 72 2.36 5.08 21.01
C HIS A 72 1.52 5.48 19.79
N GLY A 73 0.66 4.61 19.29
CA GLY A 73 -0.24 4.90 18.18
C GLY A 73 -1.47 4.02 18.19
N TYR A 74 -2.51 4.45 17.47
CA TYR A 74 -3.71 3.68 17.22
C TYR A 74 -3.87 3.48 15.73
N MET A 75 -3.94 2.22 15.30
CA MET A 75 -4.10 1.83 13.89
C MET A 75 -5.55 1.45 13.63
N PHE A 76 -6.19 2.21 12.75
CA PHE A 76 -7.58 2.01 12.33
C PHE A 76 -7.69 0.88 11.33
N TYR A 77 -8.79 0.14 11.43
CA TYR A 77 -9.11 -0.92 10.49
C TYR A 77 -10.62 -1.06 10.26
N THR A 78 -10.96 -1.64 9.12
CA THR A 78 -12.30 -2.14 8.81
C THR A 78 -12.18 -3.62 8.48
N ALA A 79 -12.84 -4.48 9.27
CA ALA A 79 -12.84 -5.92 9.03
C ALA A 79 -14.21 -6.40 8.56
N TYR A 80 -14.23 -7.25 7.54
CA TYR A 80 -15.43 -7.92 7.04
C TYR A 80 -15.27 -9.43 7.22
N ARG A 81 -16.26 -10.06 7.89
CA ARG A 81 -16.18 -11.48 8.21
C ARG A 81 -17.48 -12.18 7.87
N ILE A 82 -17.38 -13.38 7.27
CA ILE A 82 -18.51 -14.26 7.05
C ILE A 82 -18.53 -15.32 8.17
N PRO A 83 -19.62 -15.47 8.94
CA PRO A 83 -19.71 -16.51 9.95
C PRO A 83 -19.42 -17.90 9.35
N SER A 84 -18.55 -18.65 9.99
CA SER A 84 -18.18 -20.02 9.62
C SER A 84 -18.36 -20.94 10.81
N ALA A 85 -19.01 -22.10 10.60
CA ALA A 85 -19.14 -23.14 11.61
C ALA A 85 -18.04 -24.23 11.50
N GLY A 86 -17.15 -24.12 10.53
CA GLY A 86 -16.08 -25.10 10.24
C GLY A 86 -14.69 -24.59 10.56
N ALA A 87 -13.71 -25.01 9.74
CA ALA A 87 -12.33 -24.53 9.84
C ALA A 87 -12.26 -23.01 9.75
N PRO A 88 -11.25 -22.38 10.40
CA PRO A 88 -11.02 -20.94 10.32
C PRO A 88 -10.94 -20.51 8.85
N ARG A 89 -11.66 -19.45 8.52
CA ARG A 89 -11.58 -18.86 7.19
C ARG A 89 -10.25 -18.15 7.02
N PRO A 90 -9.66 -18.11 5.81
CA PRO A 90 -8.52 -17.29 5.54
C PRO A 90 -8.80 -15.81 5.90
N VAL A 91 -7.79 -15.08 6.29
CA VAL A 91 -7.86 -13.64 6.52
C VAL A 91 -6.84 -12.92 5.63
N THR A 92 -7.28 -11.88 4.93
CA THR A 92 -6.44 -11.03 4.10
C THR A 92 -6.35 -9.65 4.69
N PHE A 93 -5.13 -9.22 5.03
CA PHE A 93 -4.84 -7.86 5.43
C PHE A 93 -4.48 -7.03 4.20
N VAL A 94 -5.13 -5.88 4.03
CA VAL A 94 -5.09 -5.08 2.79
C VAL A 94 -4.78 -3.63 3.10
N TRP A 95 -3.93 -3.01 2.29
CA TRP A 95 -3.56 -1.59 2.38
C TRP A 95 -3.09 -1.01 1.05
N ASN A 96 -3.27 0.29 0.88
CA ASN A 96 -2.65 1.04 -0.20
C ASN A 96 -1.21 1.46 0.16
N GLY A 97 -0.57 2.21 -0.72
CA GLY A 97 0.83 2.59 -0.63
C GLY A 97 1.07 4.04 -0.20
N GLY A 98 1.45 4.84 -1.14
CA GLY A 98 1.92 6.20 -0.97
C GLY A 98 3.45 6.29 -1.00
N PRO A 99 4.19 6.22 0.13
CA PRO A 99 3.75 6.01 1.52
C PRO A 99 2.81 7.10 2.03
N GLY A 100 2.01 6.78 3.05
CA GLY A 100 1.09 7.73 3.65
C GLY A 100 -0.29 7.80 2.99
N ALA A 101 -0.69 6.78 2.21
CA ALA A 101 -2.06 6.61 1.73
C ALA A 101 -2.87 5.71 2.66
N ASP A 102 -4.15 6.04 2.82
CA ASP A 102 -5.16 5.20 3.47
C ASP A 102 -5.58 4.02 2.58
N SER A 103 -6.40 3.11 3.09
CA SER A 103 -6.83 1.89 2.38
C SER A 103 -8.08 2.07 1.51
N ALA A 104 -8.67 3.26 1.43
CA ALA A 104 -9.96 3.48 0.79
C ALA A 104 -9.98 3.11 -0.70
N LEU A 105 -8.89 3.32 -1.42
CA LEU A 105 -8.83 3.01 -2.85
C LEU A 105 -9.02 1.51 -3.10
N LEU A 106 -8.25 0.63 -2.47
CA LEU A 106 -8.44 -0.82 -2.59
C LEU A 106 -9.77 -1.26 -1.99
N HIS A 107 -10.17 -0.68 -0.87
CA HIS A 107 -11.41 -0.98 -0.17
C HIS A 107 -12.63 -0.83 -1.09
N PHE A 108 -12.78 0.35 -1.70
CA PHE A 108 -13.99 0.73 -2.44
C PHE A 108 -13.85 0.61 -3.97
N SER A 109 -12.74 0.06 -4.47
CA SER A 109 -12.57 -0.16 -5.91
C SER A 109 -12.42 -1.63 -6.31
N VAL A 110 -12.06 -2.55 -5.38
CA VAL A 110 -11.87 -3.96 -5.73
C VAL A 110 -12.15 -4.95 -4.60
N VAL A 111 -11.63 -4.72 -3.38
CA VAL A 111 -11.53 -5.77 -2.36
C VAL A 111 -12.80 -5.91 -1.54
N GLY A 112 -13.34 -4.78 -1.09
CA GLY A 112 -14.45 -4.72 -0.13
C GLY A 112 -15.80 -5.18 -0.69
N PRO A 113 -16.81 -5.30 0.19
CA PRO A 113 -18.16 -5.72 -0.20
C PRO A 113 -18.91 -4.69 -1.03
N LYS A 114 -18.47 -3.44 -1.03
CA LYS A 114 -19.07 -2.32 -1.77
C LYS A 114 -18.04 -1.67 -2.69
N LEU A 115 -18.52 -1.13 -3.81
CA LEU A 115 -17.77 -0.28 -4.73
C LEU A 115 -18.37 1.12 -4.74
N VAL A 116 -17.55 2.14 -4.97
CA VAL A 116 -18.03 3.46 -5.35
C VAL A 116 -18.09 3.55 -6.87
N GLN A 117 -19.27 3.82 -7.41
CA GLN A 117 -19.51 4.02 -8.84
C GLN A 117 -20.43 5.22 -9.04
N GLY A 118 -19.97 6.21 -9.81
CA GLY A 118 -20.76 7.40 -10.12
C GLY A 118 -21.21 8.17 -8.88
N GLY A 119 -20.39 8.21 -7.82
CA GLY A 119 -20.72 8.87 -6.55
C GLY A 119 -21.71 8.11 -5.67
N HIS A 120 -21.93 6.82 -5.90
CA HIS A 120 -22.81 5.97 -5.11
C HIS A 120 -22.13 4.66 -4.72
N LEU A 121 -22.54 4.10 -3.56
CA LEU A 121 -22.15 2.76 -3.16
C LEU A 121 -23.04 1.72 -3.83
N VAL A 122 -22.40 0.76 -4.48
CA VAL A 122 -23.06 -0.43 -5.07
C VAL A 122 -22.44 -1.70 -4.51
N ASP A 123 -23.16 -2.81 -4.62
CA ASP A 123 -22.61 -4.12 -4.25
C ASP A 123 -21.43 -4.48 -5.16
N ASN A 124 -20.39 -5.07 -4.59
CA ASN A 124 -19.22 -5.51 -5.34
C ASN A 124 -19.36 -6.97 -5.77
N PRO A 125 -19.66 -7.28 -7.03
CA PRO A 125 -19.76 -8.66 -7.50
C PRO A 125 -18.41 -9.39 -7.45
N ASP A 126 -17.31 -8.64 -7.50
CA ASP A 126 -15.94 -9.17 -7.57
C ASP A 126 -15.27 -9.23 -6.19
N SER A 127 -15.94 -8.81 -5.10
CA SER A 127 -15.39 -8.80 -3.75
C SER A 127 -14.65 -10.09 -3.40
N TRP A 128 -13.53 -9.95 -2.69
CA TRP A 128 -12.75 -11.10 -2.22
C TRP A 128 -13.38 -11.77 -0.99
N LEU A 129 -14.32 -11.11 -0.32
CA LEU A 129 -14.94 -11.60 0.92
C LEU A 129 -15.50 -13.06 0.86
N PRO A 130 -16.05 -13.54 -0.26
CA PRO A 130 -16.45 -14.96 -0.34
C PRO A 130 -15.29 -15.95 -0.17
N ALA A 131 -14.06 -15.58 -0.52
CA ALA A 131 -12.88 -16.45 -0.42
C ALA A 131 -12.11 -16.29 0.91
N THR A 132 -12.10 -15.09 1.49
CA THR A 132 -11.31 -14.72 2.66
C THR A 132 -12.02 -13.66 3.49
N ASP A 133 -11.86 -13.67 4.81
CA ASP A 133 -12.21 -12.51 5.62
C ASP A 133 -11.24 -11.37 5.28
N LEU A 134 -11.69 -10.13 5.39
CA LEU A 134 -10.94 -8.97 4.95
C LEU A 134 -10.63 -8.04 6.13
N VAL A 135 -9.42 -7.51 6.19
CA VAL A 135 -9.03 -6.47 7.14
C VAL A 135 -8.33 -5.36 6.38
N LEU A 136 -9.05 -4.27 6.12
CA LEU A 136 -8.54 -3.06 5.48
C LEU A 136 -7.85 -2.23 6.56
N VAL A 137 -6.57 -1.94 6.38
CA VAL A 137 -5.74 -1.30 7.41
C VAL A 137 -5.28 0.07 6.92
N ASP A 138 -5.51 1.08 7.73
CA ASP A 138 -4.93 2.41 7.53
C ASP A 138 -3.65 2.51 8.36
N PRO A 139 -2.46 2.57 7.76
CA PRO A 139 -1.21 2.76 8.51
C PRO A 139 -1.23 4.05 9.34
N ILE A 140 -0.46 4.10 10.42
CA ILE A 140 -0.46 5.28 11.32
C ILE A 140 -0.10 6.56 10.55
N GLY A 141 -0.94 7.58 10.72
CA GLY A 141 -0.86 8.84 9.99
C GLY A 141 -1.75 8.92 8.76
N THR A 142 -2.58 7.90 8.51
CA THR A 142 -3.57 7.86 7.42
C THR A 142 -4.95 7.54 7.97
N GLY A 143 -6.00 7.78 7.20
CA GLY A 143 -7.37 7.49 7.63
C GLY A 143 -7.70 8.05 9.01
N PHE A 144 -8.23 7.23 9.89
CA PHE A 144 -8.43 7.56 11.30
C PHE A 144 -7.28 7.13 12.23
N SER A 145 -6.18 6.63 11.68
CA SER A 145 -5.00 6.22 12.45
C SER A 145 -4.15 7.40 12.88
N ARG A 146 -3.74 7.44 14.13
CA ARG A 146 -2.94 8.54 14.69
C ARG A 146 -1.86 8.01 15.65
N PRO A 147 -0.69 8.67 15.71
CA PRO A 147 0.16 8.55 16.87
C PRO A 147 -0.54 9.16 18.09
N VAL A 148 -0.29 8.64 19.29
CA VAL A 148 -0.87 9.16 20.54
C VAL A 148 -0.37 10.57 20.84
N LYS A 149 0.89 10.84 20.51
CA LYS A 149 1.54 12.14 20.59
C LYS A 149 2.26 12.45 19.28
N ALA A 150 2.37 13.73 18.92
CA ALA A 150 3.04 14.14 17.68
C ALA A 150 4.49 13.66 17.61
N GLU A 151 5.20 13.61 18.73
CA GLU A 151 6.59 13.16 18.84
C GLU A 151 6.76 11.68 18.48
N TYR A 152 5.74 10.84 18.70
CA TYR A 152 5.76 9.43 18.31
C TYR A 152 5.57 9.22 16.80
N GLY A 153 5.17 10.26 16.06
CA GLY A 153 5.01 10.17 14.61
C GLY A 153 6.26 9.67 13.89
N ALA A 154 7.44 10.10 14.34
CA ALA A 154 8.72 9.68 13.74
C ALA A 154 8.98 8.16 13.84
N GLU A 155 8.37 7.45 14.79
CA GLU A 155 8.48 6.00 14.94
C GLU A 155 7.76 5.26 13.81
N PHE A 156 6.71 5.86 13.22
CA PHE A 156 5.83 5.25 12.23
C PHE A 156 6.08 5.75 10.80
N TYR A 157 6.55 7.02 10.66
CA TYR A 157 6.69 7.68 9.36
C TYR A 157 8.02 7.35 8.70
N GLY A 158 8.28 6.05 8.54
CA GLY A 158 9.46 5.54 7.88
C GLY A 158 9.38 4.06 7.59
N THR A 159 10.19 3.60 6.65
CA THR A 159 10.14 2.23 6.13
C THR A 159 10.19 1.17 7.23
N VAL A 160 11.10 1.33 8.19
CA VAL A 160 11.28 0.33 9.27
C VAL A 160 10.12 0.35 10.26
N GLY A 161 9.73 1.54 10.72
CA GLY A 161 8.66 1.70 11.69
C GLY A 161 7.27 1.36 11.15
N ASP A 162 7.03 1.66 9.87
CA ASP A 162 5.81 1.28 9.15
C ASP A 162 5.66 -0.24 9.09
N VAL A 163 6.71 -0.95 8.64
CA VAL A 163 6.72 -2.43 8.62
C VAL A 163 6.55 -3.03 10.01
N ALA A 164 7.24 -2.49 11.01
CA ALA A 164 7.15 -2.97 12.39
C ALA A 164 5.75 -2.79 12.97
N SER A 165 5.14 -1.62 12.80
CA SER A 165 3.81 -1.30 13.34
C SER A 165 2.69 -2.10 12.65
N VAL A 166 2.75 -2.29 11.33
CA VAL A 166 1.77 -3.13 10.60
C VAL A 166 1.94 -4.60 10.98
N THR A 167 3.17 -5.09 11.16
CA THR A 167 3.42 -6.46 11.66
C THR A 167 2.82 -6.67 13.04
N GLU A 168 3.01 -5.69 13.93
CA GLU A 168 2.45 -5.75 15.29
C GLU A 168 0.92 -5.66 15.29
N PHE A 169 0.34 -4.81 14.44
CA PHE A 169 -1.11 -4.74 14.23
C PHE A 169 -1.69 -6.11 13.86
N ILE A 170 -1.09 -6.80 12.88
CA ILE A 170 -1.57 -8.11 12.42
C ILE A 170 -1.50 -9.13 13.57
N ARG A 171 -0.39 -9.17 14.31
CA ARG A 171 -0.23 -10.05 15.48
C ARG A 171 -1.32 -9.77 16.52
N ALA A 172 -1.50 -8.51 16.89
CA ALA A 172 -2.47 -8.10 17.90
C ALA A 172 -3.91 -8.38 17.45
N TRP A 173 -4.27 -8.01 16.20
CA TRP A 173 -5.59 -8.24 15.66
C TRP A 173 -5.96 -9.74 15.65
N ARG A 174 -5.05 -10.61 15.21
CA ARG A 174 -5.27 -12.06 15.21
C ARG A 174 -5.52 -12.60 16.62
N LEU A 175 -4.71 -12.18 17.58
CA LEU A 175 -4.84 -12.59 18.97
C LEU A 175 -6.19 -12.17 19.58
N VAL A 176 -6.54 -10.89 19.47
CA VAL A 176 -7.78 -10.36 20.09
C VAL A 176 -9.06 -10.79 19.36
N ARG A 177 -8.96 -11.30 18.13
CA ARG A 177 -10.09 -11.83 17.35
C ARG A 177 -10.15 -13.34 17.28
N GLY A 178 -9.25 -14.04 17.98
CA GLY A 178 -9.18 -15.51 18.00
C GLY A 178 -8.97 -16.08 16.57
N ALA A 179 -8.11 -15.43 15.80
CA ALA A 179 -7.82 -15.80 14.41
C ALA A 179 -6.39 -16.39 14.26
N ASP A 180 -5.85 -16.98 15.34
CA ASP A 180 -4.47 -17.47 15.36
C ASP A 180 -4.24 -18.63 14.39
N ASP A 181 -5.26 -19.46 14.16
CA ASP A 181 -5.19 -20.61 13.25
C ASP A 181 -5.68 -20.27 11.82
N ALA A 182 -6.07 -19.03 11.55
CA ALA A 182 -6.54 -18.63 10.24
C ALA A 182 -5.38 -18.51 9.25
N PRO A 183 -5.50 -19.05 8.01
CA PRO A 183 -4.53 -18.81 6.95
C PRO A 183 -4.43 -17.31 6.65
N VAL A 184 -3.20 -16.78 6.59
CA VAL A 184 -2.92 -15.35 6.43
C VAL A 184 -2.51 -15.02 5.01
N PHE A 185 -3.16 -14.01 4.44
CA PHE A 185 -2.78 -13.39 3.17
C PHE A 185 -2.54 -11.90 3.38
N LEU A 186 -1.60 -11.34 2.62
CA LEU A 186 -1.30 -9.91 2.63
C LEU A 186 -1.50 -9.36 1.21
N ALA A 187 -2.14 -8.20 1.10
CA ALA A 187 -2.33 -7.52 -0.18
C ALA A 187 -1.96 -6.05 -0.06
N GLY A 188 -1.07 -5.59 -0.93
CA GLY A 188 -0.63 -4.20 -0.94
C GLY A 188 -0.47 -3.64 -2.34
N GLU A 189 -0.76 -2.35 -2.48
CA GLU A 189 -0.62 -1.63 -3.74
C GLU A 189 0.52 -0.62 -3.66
N SER A 190 1.28 -0.45 -4.78
CA SER A 190 2.33 0.56 -4.89
C SER A 190 3.41 0.38 -3.80
N TRP A 191 3.68 1.40 -2.99
CA TRP A 191 4.51 1.28 -1.79
C TRP A 191 4.03 0.15 -0.86
N GLY A 192 2.71 -0.05 -0.78
CA GLY A 192 2.10 -1.10 0.03
C GLY A 192 2.44 -2.51 -0.44
N ALA A 193 2.82 -2.73 -1.70
CA ALA A 193 3.31 -4.02 -2.18
C ALA A 193 4.67 -4.35 -1.52
N GLY A 194 5.60 -3.40 -1.49
CA GLY A 194 6.85 -3.53 -0.75
C GLY A 194 6.62 -3.75 0.75
N ARG A 195 5.68 -3.00 1.35
CA ARG A 195 5.25 -3.25 2.74
C ARG A 195 4.78 -4.69 2.93
N ALA A 196 3.94 -5.22 2.02
CA ALA A 196 3.43 -6.60 2.13
C ALA A 196 4.58 -7.63 2.08
N ALA A 197 5.57 -7.41 1.23
CA ALA A 197 6.75 -8.26 1.15
C ALA A 197 7.56 -8.27 2.45
N HIS A 198 7.83 -7.08 3.02
CA HIS A 198 8.61 -6.94 4.25
C HIS A 198 7.85 -7.42 5.51
N VAL A 199 6.55 -7.11 5.61
CA VAL A 199 5.66 -7.60 6.66
C VAL A 199 5.53 -9.13 6.60
N GLY A 200 5.42 -9.70 5.38
CA GLY A 200 5.38 -11.15 5.17
C GLY A 200 6.60 -11.83 5.79
N TYR A 201 7.80 -11.34 5.51
CA TYR A 201 9.02 -11.83 6.14
C TYR A 201 9.01 -11.67 7.66
N ALA A 202 8.60 -10.48 8.16
CA ALA A 202 8.59 -10.19 9.59
C ALA A 202 7.60 -11.09 10.36
N LEU A 203 6.47 -11.45 9.77
CA LEU A 203 5.50 -12.40 10.33
C LEU A 203 6.07 -13.83 10.38
N GLU A 204 6.66 -14.31 9.29
CA GLU A 204 7.33 -15.62 9.24
C GLU A 204 8.42 -15.74 10.31
N LYS A 205 9.22 -14.71 10.51
CA LYS A 205 10.23 -14.63 11.59
C LYS A 205 9.63 -14.70 12.99
N ARG A 206 8.36 -14.34 13.16
CA ARG A 206 7.62 -14.41 14.43
C ARG A 206 6.80 -15.71 14.56
N GLY A 207 6.94 -16.65 13.62
CA GLY A 207 6.21 -17.92 13.61
C GLY A 207 4.74 -17.78 13.18
N ILE A 208 4.39 -16.67 12.52
CA ILE A 208 3.07 -16.46 11.91
C ILE A 208 3.18 -16.80 10.43
N THR A 209 2.62 -17.95 10.05
CA THR A 209 2.68 -18.43 8.66
C THR A 209 1.86 -17.53 7.74
N VAL A 210 2.49 -17.06 6.66
CA VAL A 210 1.85 -16.28 5.58
C VAL A 210 1.60 -17.21 4.39
N ASN A 211 0.34 -17.43 4.06
CA ASN A 211 -0.06 -18.31 2.97
C ASN A 211 0.12 -17.69 1.59
N GLY A 212 0.03 -16.36 1.48
CA GLY A 212 0.29 -15.70 0.21
C GLY A 212 0.36 -14.19 0.26
N LEU A 213 0.99 -13.64 -0.79
CA LEU A 213 1.14 -12.21 -1.02
C LEU A 213 0.46 -11.83 -2.34
N VAL A 214 -0.26 -10.71 -2.34
CA VAL A 214 -0.80 -10.05 -3.53
C VAL A 214 -0.11 -8.69 -3.67
N LEU A 215 0.82 -8.57 -4.58
CA LEU A 215 1.66 -7.39 -4.79
C LEU A 215 1.14 -6.65 -6.03
N ILE A 216 0.45 -5.53 -5.80
CA ILE A 216 -0.26 -4.79 -6.83
C ILE A 216 0.54 -3.55 -7.20
N SER A 217 0.92 -3.42 -8.47
CA SER A 217 1.59 -2.22 -9.01
C SER A 217 2.72 -1.71 -8.10
N GLY A 218 3.57 -2.63 -7.59
CA GLY A 218 4.62 -2.32 -6.64
C GLY A 218 5.85 -3.22 -6.78
N GLY A 219 6.84 -3.00 -5.91
CA GLY A 219 8.05 -3.83 -5.85
C GLY A 219 7.72 -5.27 -5.44
N TRP A 220 8.49 -6.23 -5.97
CA TRP A 220 8.30 -7.65 -5.72
C TRP A 220 8.94 -8.13 -4.40
N GLY A 221 9.79 -7.28 -3.80
CA GLY A 221 10.52 -7.62 -2.58
C GLY A 221 11.61 -8.65 -2.80
N LEU A 222 12.26 -8.63 -3.97
CA LEU A 222 13.38 -9.49 -4.31
C LEU A 222 14.70 -8.74 -4.16
N SER A 223 15.74 -9.41 -3.66
CA SER A 223 17.05 -8.81 -3.39
C SER A 223 17.72 -8.26 -4.66
N LYS A 224 17.53 -8.93 -5.79
CA LYS A 224 18.10 -8.59 -7.10
C LYS A 224 17.07 -8.08 -8.11
N GLU A 225 15.95 -7.55 -7.63
CA GLU A 225 14.88 -7.05 -8.52
C GLU A 225 15.37 -6.02 -9.55
N LYS A 226 16.40 -5.24 -9.19
CA LYS A 226 16.99 -4.23 -10.05
C LYS A 226 18.08 -4.74 -10.99
N ASP A 227 18.50 -5.99 -10.86
CA ASP A 227 19.64 -6.56 -11.61
C ASP A 227 19.21 -7.49 -12.75
N TYR A 228 17.90 -7.63 -12.99
CA TYR A 228 17.40 -8.44 -14.10
C TYR A 228 17.77 -7.81 -15.45
N GLY A 229 18.32 -8.62 -16.37
CA GLY A 229 18.76 -8.15 -17.69
C GLY A 229 19.89 -7.12 -17.64
N SER A 230 20.38 -6.74 -18.81
CA SER A 230 21.35 -5.65 -18.89
C SER A 230 20.69 -4.29 -18.63
N PRO A 231 21.45 -3.25 -18.21
CA PRO A 231 20.95 -1.89 -18.08
C PRO A 231 20.25 -1.38 -19.35
N GLU A 232 20.80 -1.72 -20.51
CA GLU A 232 20.28 -1.33 -21.82
C GLU A 232 18.92 -1.98 -22.08
N LEU A 233 18.78 -3.28 -21.77
CA LEU A 233 17.51 -3.99 -21.94
C LEU A 233 16.45 -3.42 -21.01
N ARG A 234 16.79 -3.16 -19.74
CA ARG A 234 15.86 -2.54 -18.79
C ARG A 234 15.34 -1.18 -19.29
N SER A 235 16.25 -0.34 -19.79
CA SER A 235 15.89 0.96 -20.38
C SER A 235 15.04 0.81 -21.64
N ALA A 236 15.38 -0.16 -22.51
CA ALA A 236 14.69 -0.36 -23.77
C ALA A 236 13.27 -0.94 -23.61
N LEU A 237 13.02 -1.76 -22.60
CA LEU A 237 11.71 -2.39 -22.36
C LEU A 237 10.57 -1.39 -22.11
N PHE A 238 10.85 -0.17 -21.62
CA PHE A 238 9.85 0.88 -21.49
C PHE A 238 9.16 1.19 -22.83
N VAL A 239 9.84 1.04 -23.97
CA VAL A 239 9.26 1.28 -25.30
C VAL A 239 8.08 0.36 -25.58
N VAL A 240 8.05 -0.86 -25.04
CA VAL A 240 6.94 -1.82 -25.23
C VAL A 240 5.65 -1.26 -24.61
N ASP A 241 5.74 -0.70 -23.41
CA ASP A 241 4.57 -0.13 -22.72
C ASP A 241 4.20 1.26 -23.29
N MET A 242 5.21 2.05 -23.71
CA MET A 242 4.99 3.28 -24.47
C MET A 242 4.25 3.02 -25.79
N ALA A 243 4.56 1.94 -26.51
CA ALA A 243 3.86 1.56 -27.73
C ALA A 243 2.39 1.22 -27.50
N SER A 244 2.05 0.63 -26.35
CA SER A 244 0.65 0.40 -25.96
C SER A 244 -0.11 1.71 -25.78
N THR A 245 0.51 2.68 -25.12
CA THR A 245 -0.08 4.01 -24.89
C THR A 245 -0.16 4.81 -26.21
N ALA A 246 0.88 4.80 -27.03
CA ALA A 246 0.87 5.44 -28.34
C ALA A 246 -0.23 4.87 -29.24
N LEU A 247 -0.42 3.55 -29.22
CA LEU A 247 -1.52 2.89 -29.94
C LEU A 247 -2.88 3.35 -29.43
N TYR A 248 -3.08 3.46 -28.12
CA TYR A 248 -4.33 3.94 -27.52
C TYR A 248 -4.71 5.33 -28.06
N TYR A 249 -3.75 6.21 -28.26
CA TYR A 249 -3.96 7.55 -28.81
C TYR A 249 -3.87 7.62 -30.35
N GLY A 250 -3.71 6.49 -31.05
CA GLY A 250 -3.59 6.44 -32.48
C GLY A 250 -2.31 7.11 -33.04
N LYS A 251 -1.24 7.14 -32.24
CA LYS A 251 0.04 7.79 -32.59
C LYS A 251 1.11 6.80 -33.09
N THR A 252 0.88 5.48 -33.04
CA THR A 252 1.78 4.50 -33.65
C THR A 252 1.73 4.56 -35.18
N ALA A 253 2.78 4.06 -35.85
CA ALA A 253 2.79 3.94 -37.28
C ALA A 253 1.62 3.06 -37.78
N PRO A 254 0.93 3.42 -38.88
CA PRO A 254 -0.29 2.72 -39.32
C PRO A 254 -0.10 1.25 -39.68
N ASP A 255 1.09 0.87 -40.14
CA ASP A 255 1.45 -0.49 -40.53
C ASP A 255 1.59 -1.46 -39.36
N LEU A 256 1.65 -0.95 -38.11
CA LEU A 256 1.62 -1.77 -36.90
C LEU A 256 0.21 -2.31 -36.58
N GLY A 257 -0.82 -1.78 -37.24
CA GLY A 257 -2.21 -2.17 -37.02
C GLY A 257 -2.79 -1.63 -35.69
N LYS A 258 -3.93 -2.21 -35.25
CA LYS A 258 -4.69 -1.74 -34.08
C LYS A 258 -4.75 -2.77 -32.94
N ASN A 259 -4.11 -3.91 -33.08
CA ASN A 259 -4.12 -4.95 -32.04
C ASN A 259 -2.98 -4.69 -31.04
N VAL A 260 -3.32 -4.38 -29.78
CA VAL A 260 -2.33 -4.05 -28.75
C VAL A 260 -1.35 -5.19 -28.50
N ALA A 261 -1.80 -6.45 -28.48
CA ALA A 261 -0.93 -7.58 -28.27
C ALA A 261 0.09 -7.76 -29.39
N ALA A 262 -0.35 -7.53 -30.66
CA ALA A 262 0.54 -7.59 -31.83
C ALA A 262 1.57 -6.45 -31.81
N VAL A 263 1.15 -5.23 -31.47
CA VAL A 263 2.05 -4.07 -31.34
C VAL A 263 3.07 -4.28 -30.24
N ARG A 264 2.66 -4.76 -29.07
CA ARG A 264 3.55 -5.09 -27.96
C ARG A 264 4.57 -6.15 -28.37
N LYS A 265 4.12 -7.23 -29.01
CA LYS A 265 5.01 -8.30 -29.49
C LYS A 265 6.04 -7.78 -30.50
N ALA A 266 5.60 -6.96 -31.47
CA ALA A 266 6.51 -6.36 -32.46
C ALA A 266 7.54 -5.43 -31.79
N ALA A 267 7.08 -4.58 -30.85
CA ALA A 267 7.97 -3.71 -30.08
C ALA A 267 8.97 -4.51 -29.24
N GLU A 268 8.52 -5.55 -28.52
CA GLU A 268 9.39 -6.41 -27.70
C GLU A 268 10.44 -7.15 -28.56
N THR A 269 10.04 -7.70 -29.68
CA THR A 269 10.98 -8.35 -30.63
C THR A 269 12.04 -7.36 -31.07
N TRP A 270 11.65 -6.18 -31.55
CA TRP A 270 12.59 -5.16 -31.98
C TRP A 270 13.50 -4.66 -30.82
N VAL A 271 12.93 -4.48 -29.64
CA VAL A 271 13.68 -4.08 -28.42
C VAL A 271 14.79 -5.10 -28.13
N ARG A 272 14.49 -6.38 -28.16
CA ARG A 272 15.45 -7.45 -27.82
C ARG A 272 16.49 -7.69 -28.89
N GLU A 273 16.06 -7.72 -30.16
CA GLU A 273 16.93 -8.11 -31.26
C GLU A 273 17.78 -6.96 -31.81
N THR A 274 17.29 -5.71 -31.66
CA THR A 274 17.93 -4.55 -32.29
C THR A 274 18.24 -3.44 -31.32
N TYR A 275 17.26 -2.97 -30.54
CA TYR A 275 17.40 -1.72 -29.81
C TYR A 275 18.30 -1.85 -28.57
N ALA A 276 18.07 -2.83 -27.71
CA ALA A 276 18.92 -3.05 -26.53
C ALA A 276 20.37 -3.36 -26.90
N PRO A 277 20.67 -4.25 -27.91
CA PRO A 277 22.02 -4.42 -28.40
C PRO A 277 22.67 -3.14 -28.96
N ALA A 278 21.88 -2.29 -29.63
CA ALA A 278 22.39 -1.01 -30.13
C ALA A 278 22.74 -0.05 -29.00
N LEU A 279 21.95 0.01 -27.93
CA LEU A 279 22.27 0.79 -26.76
C LEU A 279 23.58 0.35 -26.09
N GLY A 280 23.88 -0.97 -26.08
CA GLY A 280 25.12 -1.51 -25.52
C GLY A 280 26.39 -1.13 -26.32
N ARG A 281 26.21 -0.65 -27.56
CA ARG A 281 27.32 -0.16 -28.40
C ARG A 281 27.09 1.29 -28.90
N ILE A 282 26.39 2.08 -28.11
CA ILE A 282 25.91 3.42 -28.47
C ILE A 282 27.01 4.33 -29.02
N GLU A 283 28.20 4.30 -28.46
CA GLU A 283 29.33 5.14 -28.88
C GLU A 283 29.87 4.79 -30.30
N SER A 284 29.69 3.54 -30.74
CA SER A 284 30.18 3.05 -32.04
C SER A 284 29.13 3.08 -33.15
N LEU A 285 27.91 3.55 -32.87
CA LEU A 285 26.87 3.65 -33.88
C LEU A 285 27.17 4.74 -34.91
N SER A 286 27.05 4.41 -36.18
CA SER A 286 27.07 5.37 -37.28
C SER A 286 25.82 6.27 -37.25
N ASP A 287 25.89 7.44 -37.92
CA ASP A 287 24.75 8.36 -38.05
C ASP A 287 23.56 7.70 -38.77
N ALA A 288 23.81 6.82 -39.73
CA ALA A 288 22.77 6.05 -40.41
C ALA A 288 22.04 5.10 -39.44
N GLU A 289 22.76 4.35 -38.61
CA GLU A 289 22.19 3.48 -37.58
C GLU A 289 21.40 4.28 -36.54
N ARG A 290 21.93 5.41 -36.06
CA ARG A 290 21.22 6.31 -35.13
C ARG A 290 19.94 6.83 -35.74
N THR A 291 19.94 7.15 -37.04
CA THR A 291 18.74 7.60 -37.76
C THR A 291 17.70 6.48 -37.85
N ALA A 292 18.12 5.28 -38.19
CA ALA A 292 17.24 4.12 -38.31
C ALA A 292 16.57 3.78 -36.95
N ILE A 293 17.34 3.81 -35.84
CA ILE A 293 16.81 3.55 -34.49
C ILE A 293 15.83 4.64 -34.08
N ALA A 294 16.15 5.93 -34.28
CA ALA A 294 15.23 7.02 -33.99
C ALA A 294 13.92 6.93 -34.80
N ALA A 295 14.00 6.51 -36.06
CA ALA A 295 12.81 6.28 -36.88
C ALA A 295 11.92 5.14 -36.31
N GLN A 296 12.52 4.05 -35.83
CA GLN A 296 11.78 2.96 -35.19
C GLN A 296 11.20 3.36 -33.83
N LEU A 297 11.93 4.16 -33.05
CA LEU A 297 11.37 4.73 -31.82
C LEU A 297 10.13 5.58 -32.10
N THR A 298 10.20 6.49 -33.11
CA THR A 298 9.04 7.25 -33.56
C THR A 298 7.89 6.33 -33.99
N ARG A 299 8.19 5.28 -34.73
CA ARG A 299 7.20 4.31 -35.23
C ARG A 299 6.40 3.65 -34.12
N PHE A 300 7.06 3.24 -33.00
CA PHE A 300 6.42 2.60 -31.87
C PHE A 300 5.83 3.60 -30.88
N THR A 301 6.53 4.69 -30.57
CA THR A 301 6.15 5.60 -29.49
C THR A 301 5.32 6.80 -29.95
N GLY A 302 5.24 7.08 -31.26
CA GLY A 302 4.57 8.26 -31.77
C GLY A 302 5.28 9.59 -31.49
N LEU A 303 6.42 9.55 -30.81
CA LEU A 303 7.21 10.78 -30.60
C LEU A 303 7.89 11.22 -31.89
N PRO A 304 7.82 12.51 -32.26
CA PRO A 304 8.60 13.04 -33.38
C PRO A 304 10.10 12.83 -33.19
N GLN A 305 10.84 12.61 -34.30
CA GLN A 305 12.28 12.35 -34.24
C GLN A 305 13.11 13.45 -33.63
N ASP A 306 12.67 14.71 -33.74
CA ASP A 306 13.31 15.88 -33.12
C ASP A 306 13.21 15.89 -31.58
N GLN A 307 12.30 15.14 -31.00
CA GLN A 307 12.18 14.93 -29.56
C GLN A 307 13.02 13.76 -29.05
N ILE A 308 13.64 12.97 -29.93
CA ILE A 308 14.49 11.84 -29.55
C ILE A 308 15.95 12.30 -29.50
N ASN A 309 16.58 12.14 -28.34
CA ASN A 309 17.99 12.47 -28.18
C ASN A 309 18.86 11.55 -29.04
N ARG A 310 19.47 12.09 -30.08
CA ARG A 310 20.29 11.34 -31.06
C ARG A 310 21.58 10.79 -30.46
N LYS A 311 22.08 11.34 -29.36
CA LYS A 311 23.30 10.85 -28.69
C LYS A 311 23.01 9.61 -27.83
N THR A 312 21.94 9.64 -27.04
CA THR A 312 21.59 8.56 -26.12
C THR A 312 20.60 7.56 -26.71
N LEU A 313 19.77 7.98 -27.67
CA LEU A 313 18.66 7.22 -28.24
C LEU A 313 17.68 6.65 -27.20
N THR A 314 17.68 7.16 -25.99
CA THR A 314 16.77 6.73 -24.89
C THR A 314 15.60 7.68 -24.77
N ILE A 315 14.46 7.12 -24.36
CA ILE A 315 13.22 7.88 -24.05
C ILE A 315 12.85 7.53 -22.60
N THR A 316 12.87 8.53 -21.72
CA THR A 316 12.40 8.35 -20.37
C THR A 316 10.86 8.37 -20.31
N PRO A 317 10.20 7.74 -19.31
CA PRO A 317 8.75 7.85 -19.14
C PRO A 317 8.25 9.30 -19.08
N ARG A 318 9.00 10.19 -18.44
CA ARG A 318 8.68 11.62 -18.38
C ARG A 318 8.73 12.30 -19.76
N GLN A 319 9.77 12.04 -20.56
CA GLN A 319 9.89 12.57 -21.91
C GLN A 319 8.75 12.07 -22.81
N PHE A 320 8.42 10.78 -22.71
CA PHE A 320 7.32 10.18 -23.46
C PHE A 320 5.99 10.85 -23.14
N ARG A 321 5.63 10.97 -21.85
CA ARG A 321 4.37 11.61 -21.45
C ARG A 321 4.31 13.06 -21.89
N GLY A 322 5.36 13.85 -21.64
CA GLY A 322 5.41 15.26 -22.02
C GLY A 322 5.44 15.50 -23.55
N GLY A 323 5.83 14.48 -24.33
CA GLY A 323 5.95 14.57 -25.79
C GLY A 323 4.76 14.05 -26.58
N LEU A 324 4.10 12.96 -26.11
CA LEU A 324 3.12 12.21 -26.90
C LEU A 324 1.92 13.03 -27.38
N LEU A 325 1.36 13.89 -26.52
CA LEU A 325 0.18 14.71 -26.79
C LEU A 325 0.49 16.22 -26.76
N LYS A 326 1.74 16.59 -26.97
CA LYS A 326 2.19 17.98 -26.96
C LYS A 326 1.44 18.86 -27.94
N ASP A 327 1.09 18.30 -29.10
CA ASP A 327 0.27 18.94 -30.15
C ASP A 327 -1.15 19.30 -29.69
N GLN A 328 -1.64 18.63 -28.62
CA GLN A 328 -2.95 18.84 -28.02
C GLN A 328 -2.87 19.63 -26.69
N ASN A 329 -1.68 20.06 -26.30
CA ASN A 329 -1.42 20.67 -25.00
C ASN A 329 -1.89 19.79 -23.83
N LYS A 330 -1.68 18.46 -23.94
CA LYS A 330 -2.05 17.45 -22.94
C LYS A 330 -0.84 16.59 -22.60
N GLU A 331 -0.86 15.98 -21.41
CA GLU A 331 0.11 14.99 -20.96
C GLU A 331 -0.64 13.74 -20.45
N PRO A 332 -0.25 12.53 -20.87
CA PRO A 332 -0.75 11.29 -20.25
C PRO A 332 -0.48 11.28 -18.75
N TYR A 333 -1.51 10.92 -17.98
CA TYR A 333 -1.42 10.86 -16.52
C TYR A 333 -0.48 9.75 -16.06
N ILE A 334 0.36 10.05 -15.08
CA ILE A 334 1.45 9.17 -14.65
C ILE A 334 0.99 7.79 -14.17
N PHE A 335 -0.17 7.70 -13.50
CA PHE A 335 -0.72 6.45 -12.97
C PHE A 335 -1.62 5.69 -13.96
N ASP A 336 -2.13 6.35 -15.00
CA ASP A 336 -2.82 5.69 -16.10
C ASP A 336 -2.66 6.50 -17.37
N MET A 337 -1.72 6.10 -18.21
CA MET A 337 -1.37 6.82 -19.42
C MET A 337 -2.49 6.90 -20.48
N ARG A 338 -3.65 6.28 -20.26
CA ARG A 338 -4.85 6.48 -21.09
C ARG A 338 -5.64 7.73 -20.70
N GLN A 339 -5.35 8.32 -19.54
CA GLN A 339 -5.96 9.53 -19.01
C GLN A 339 -5.03 10.73 -19.20
N THR A 340 -5.59 11.93 -19.21
CA THR A 340 -4.81 13.19 -19.30
C THR A 340 -5.03 14.10 -18.10
N THR A 341 -5.82 13.64 -17.11
CA THR A 341 -6.10 14.35 -15.86
C THR A 341 -6.06 13.36 -14.69
N SER A 342 -5.66 13.83 -13.52
CA SER A 342 -5.79 13.05 -12.29
C SER A 342 -7.28 12.89 -11.96
N PRO A 343 -7.76 11.68 -11.61
CA PRO A 343 -9.07 11.54 -10.99
C PRO A 343 -9.07 12.30 -9.66
N GLY A 344 -10.10 13.12 -9.43
CA GLY A 344 -10.27 13.83 -8.17
C GLY A 344 -10.80 12.92 -7.05
N ASN A 345 -10.86 13.45 -5.81
CA ASN A 345 -11.42 12.77 -4.63
C ASN A 345 -12.95 12.90 -4.53
N GLY A 346 -13.67 12.94 -5.67
CA GLY A 346 -15.12 13.12 -5.70
C GLY A 346 -15.92 12.06 -4.93
N ASP A 347 -15.31 10.91 -4.64
CA ASP A 347 -15.93 9.80 -3.93
C ASP A 347 -15.83 9.93 -2.39
N ALA A 348 -15.03 10.85 -1.87
CA ALA A 348 -14.78 11.02 -0.43
C ALA A 348 -16.06 11.18 0.41
N PRO A 349 -17.06 12.02 0.03
CA PRO A 349 -18.28 12.17 0.83
C PRO A 349 -19.06 10.86 0.99
N VAL A 350 -19.14 10.04 -0.06
CA VAL A 350 -19.86 8.77 -0.05
C VAL A 350 -19.16 7.76 0.86
N ILE A 351 -17.84 7.71 0.81
CA ILE A 351 -17.03 6.82 1.67
C ILE A 351 -17.15 7.22 3.13
N LEU A 352 -17.06 8.51 3.44
CA LEU A 352 -17.21 9.02 4.81
C LEU A 352 -18.61 8.77 5.36
N GLN A 353 -19.65 8.92 4.52
CA GLN A 353 -21.01 8.58 4.89
C GLN A 353 -21.15 7.09 5.22
N TYR A 354 -20.53 6.21 4.44
CA TYR A 354 -20.53 4.78 4.72
C TYR A 354 -19.89 4.44 6.06
N PHE A 355 -18.74 5.00 6.40
CA PHE A 355 -18.14 4.80 7.72
C PHE A 355 -19.05 5.29 8.86
N ARG A 356 -19.65 6.46 8.71
CA ARG A 356 -20.45 7.09 9.77
C ARG A 356 -21.83 6.47 9.94
N HIS A 357 -22.54 6.19 8.84
CA HIS A 357 -23.93 5.75 8.89
C HIS A 357 -24.09 4.22 8.74
N ASP A 358 -23.44 3.64 7.75
CA ASP A 358 -23.61 2.20 7.50
C ASP A 358 -22.81 1.36 8.51
N LEU A 359 -21.57 1.76 8.79
CA LEU A 359 -20.70 1.07 9.75
C LEU A 359 -20.83 1.62 11.18
N GLY A 360 -21.50 2.76 11.38
CA GLY A 360 -21.77 3.35 12.68
C GLY A 360 -20.51 3.86 13.40
N TYR A 361 -19.44 4.12 12.69
CA TYR A 361 -18.19 4.58 13.30
C TYR A 361 -18.18 6.11 13.46
N HIS A 362 -18.42 6.56 14.68
CA HIS A 362 -18.48 7.98 15.05
C HIS A 362 -17.20 8.39 15.76
N THR A 363 -16.44 9.29 15.15
CA THR A 363 -15.23 9.88 15.71
C THR A 363 -15.14 11.35 15.35
N SER A 364 -14.50 12.14 16.21
CA SER A 364 -14.18 13.55 15.92
C SER A 364 -12.91 13.71 15.07
N LEU A 365 -12.18 12.63 14.82
CA LEU A 365 -10.99 12.67 13.98
C LEU A 365 -11.38 12.86 12.51
N PRO A 366 -10.72 13.76 11.77
CA PRO A 366 -10.86 13.79 10.32
C PRO A 366 -10.20 12.55 9.70
N TYR A 367 -10.75 12.05 8.58
CA TYR A 367 -10.16 10.96 7.81
C TYR A 367 -9.05 11.52 6.90
N ILE A 368 -7.79 11.33 7.27
CA ILE A 368 -6.64 11.78 6.46
C ILE A 368 -6.60 11.00 5.14
N GLY A 369 -6.65 11.73 4.05
CA GLY A 369 -6.69 11.19 2.68
C GLY A 369 -8.03 11.42 1.97
N LEU A 370 -9.13 11.54 2.71
CA LEU A 370 -10.46 11.82 2.15
C LEU A 370 -11.03 13.18 2.57
N GLU A 371 -10.76 13.62 3.78
CA GLU A 371 -11.18 14.96 4.25
C GLU A 371 -10.04 15.94 4.02
N GLU A 372 -10.32 16.99 3.26
CA GLU A 372 -9.41 18.13 3.16
C GLU A 372 -9.43 18.87 4.50
N ILE A 373 -8.28 18.88 5.15
CA ILE A 373 -8.09 19.69 6.36
C ILE A 373 -7.72 21.08 5.86
N GLU A 374 -8.68 22.02 5.93
CA GLU A 374 -8.44 23.41 5.52
C GLU A 374 -7.28 24.02 6.32
N GLN A 375 -6.32 24.60 5.59
CA GLN A 375 -5.25 25.39 6.19
C GLN A 375 -5.88 26.54 6.98
N GLY A 376 -5.66 26.60 8.29
CA GLY A 376 -6.22 27.62 9.16
C GLY A 376 -6.96 27.07 10.38
N PHE A 377 -7.35 25.81 10.38
CA PHE A 377 -7.98 25.17 11.54
C PHE A 377 -7.01 24.43 12.47
N ALA A 378 -5.71 24.39 12.18
CA ALA A 378 -4.73 23.93 13.15
C ALA A 378 -4.69 24.92 14.34
N PRO A 379 -4.71 24.42 15.59
CA PRO A 379 -4.74 25.29 16.78
C PRO A 379 -3.62 26.33 16.85
N ASN A 380 -2.52 26.10 16.15
CA ASN A 380 -1.34 26.98 16.05
C ASN A 380 -1.14 27.54 14.63
N GLY A 381 -2.10 27.38 13.72
CA GLY A 381 -2.00 27.84 12.33
C GLY A 381 -0.97 27.09 11.46
N VAL A 382 -0.34 26.05 12.00
CA VAL A 382 0.68 25.26 11.29
C VAL A 382 0.14 23.84 11.09
N TYR A 383 -0.16 23.47 9.83
CA TYR A 383 -0.40 22.08 9.47
C TYR A 383 0.93 21.36 9.33
N PRO A 384 1.05 20.15 9.88
CA PRO A 384 2.21 19.31 9.59
C PRO A 384 2.18 18.92 8.10
N ASP A 385 3.36 18.85 7.49
CA ASP A 385 3.49 18.32 6.15
C ASP A 385 2.83 16.93 6.05
N PRO A 386 2.29 16.56 4.89
CA PRO A 386 1.75 15.22 4.68
C PRO A 386 2.76 14.12 5.04
N VAL A 387 2.29 12.97 5.47
CA VAL A 387 3.15 11.85 5.92
C VAL A 387 4.20 11.47 4.87
N ASN A 388 3.83 11.45 3.59
CA ASN A 388 4.76 11.15 2.49
C ASN A 388 5.92 12.16 2.37
N ALA A 389 5.68 13.42 2.68
CA ALA A 389 6.72 14.47 2.67
C ALA A 389 7.69 14.34 3.85
N ARG A 390 7.25 13.71 4.94
CA ARG A 390 8.04 13.46 6.17
C ARG A 390 8.60 12.04 6.24
N TRP A 391 8.43 11.24 5.17
CA TRP A 391 8.76 9.83 5.21
C TRP A 391 10.27 9.57 5.24
N ASN A 392 10.70 8.78 6.20
CA ASN A 392 12.09 8.30 6.27
C ASN A 392 12.23 6.98 5.46
N TYR A 393 12.88 7.09 4.31
CA TYR A 393 13.15 5.92 3.45
C TYR A 393 14.34 5.08 3.89
N ALA A 394 15.06 5.51 4.95
CA ALA A 394 16.23 4.79 5.43
C ALA A 394 15.86 3.47 6.10
N THR A 395 16.70 2.47 5.88
CA THR A 395 16.64 1.15 6.50
C THR A 395 17.78 0.93 7.49
N ALA A 396 18.64 1.96 7.67
CA ALA A 396 19.67 2.02 8.70
C ALA A 396 19.47 3.28 9.55
N LYS A 397 20.13 3.31 10.70
CA LYS A 397 20.16 4.53 11.52
C LYS A 397 20.95 5.60 10.76
N ILE A 398 20.29 6.70 10.46
CA ILE A 398 20.86 7.89 9.82
C ILE A 398 20.41 9.13 10.58
N THR A 399 21.20 10.20 10.49
CA THR A 399 20.81 11.48 11.07
C THR A 399 19.79 12.19 10.17
N PRO A 400 18.99 13.12 10.71
CA PRO A 400 18.10 13.96 9.90
C PRO A 400 18.84 14.75 8.81
N GLU A 401 20.08 15.19 9.09
CA GLU A 401 20.93 15.92 8.16
C GLU A 401 21.35 15.05 6.97
N GLU A 402 21.75 13.79 7.23
CA GLU A 402 22.10 12.82 6.19
C GLU A 402 20.89 12.50 5.31
N LEU A 403 19.72 12.30 5.90
CA LEU A 403 18.47 12.08 5.16
C LEU A 403 18.17 13.27 4.26
N LYS A 404 18.21 14.49 4.79
CA LYS A 404 17.94 15.71 4.04
C LYS A 404 18.90 15.87 2.88
N ALA A 405 20.19 15.70 3.10
CA ALA A 405 21.22 15.82 2.05
C ALA A 405 21.00 14.80 0.92
N ALA A 406 20.65 13.54 1.28
CA ALA A 406 20.38 12.49 0.31
C ALA A 406 19.11 12.76 -0.50
N MET A 407 18.05 13.29 0.12
CA MET A 407 16.81 13.68 -0.55
C MET A 407 17.03 14.83 -1.54
N GLU A 408 17.80 15.85 -1.14
CA GLU A 408 18.17 16.97 -2.03
C GLU A 408 18.96 16.50 -3.24
N GLU A 409 19.90 15.59 -3.05
CA GLU A 409 20.70 15.04 -4.14
C GLU A 409 19.88 14.19 -5.10
N ALA A 410 19.00 13.31 -4.58
CA ALA A 410 18.08 12.52 -5.38
C ALA A 410 17.13 13.41 -6.21
N SER A 411 16.62 14.48 -5.60
CA SER A 411 15.77 15.46 -6.29
C SER A 411 16.51 16.16 -7.45
N LYS A 412 17.77 16.54 -7.26
CA LYS A 412 18.60 17.16 -8.33
C LYS A 412 18.82 16.23 -9.51
N ARG A 413 18.97 14.93 -9.25
CA ARG A 413 19.12 13.91 -10.30
C ARG A 413 17.83 13.51 -10.98
N GLY A 414 16.68 13.88 -10.40
CA GLY A 414 15.36 13.43 -10.86
C GLY A 414 15.10 11.95 -10.56
N ASP A 415 15.86 11.39 -9.61
CA ASP A 415 15.69 10.03 -9.11
C ASP A 415 14.52 9.96 -8.11
N GLY A 416 14.01 8.76 -7.89
CA GLY A 416 13.11 8.51 -6.77
C GLY A 416 13.82 8.68 -5.41
N PRO A 417 13.10 8.47 -4.29
CA PRO A 417 13.66 8.62 -2.94
C PRO A 417 14.95 7.81 -2.77
N PRO A 418 15.98 8.37 -2.09
CA PRO A 418 17.25 7.69 -1.91
C PRO A 418 17.09 6.46 -1.02
N ARG A 419 17.75 5.37 -1.38
CA ARG A 419 17.87 4.21 -0.51
C ARG A 419 19.08 4.40 0.41
N LEU A 420 18.80 4.51 1.70
CA LEU A 420 19.82 4.69 2.74
C LEU A 420 19.82 3.48 3.65
N GLY A 421 20.84 2.68 3.57
CA GLY A 421 20.99 1.43 4.30
C GLY A 421 20.76 0.16 3.43
N PRO A 422 20.92 -1.03 4.02
CA PRO A 422 20.72 -2.30 3.32
C PRO A 422 19.23 -2.49 2.96
N PRO A 423 18.92 -3.23 1.89
CA PRO A 423 17.53 -3.59 1.61
C PRO A 423 16.94 -4.37 2.78
N LEU A 424 15.67 -4.09 3.11
CA LEU A 424 14.95 -4.93 4.07
C LEU A 424 14.69 -6.31 3.45
N PRO A 425 14.73 -7.37 4.26
CA PRO A 425 14.28 -8.69 3.81
C PRO A 425 12.83 -8.63 3.30
N GLY A 426 12.54 -9.37 2.23
CA GLY A 426 11.25 -9.29 1.56
C GLY A 426 10.70 -10.65 1.14
N THR A 427 10.05 -10.71 -0.03
CA THR A 427 9.40 -11.90 -0.57
C THR A 427 10.37 -13.08 -0.71
N GLU A 428 11.58 -12.83 -1.21
CA GLU A 428 12.58 -13.88 -1.38
C GLU A 428 12.99 -14.51 -0.05
N ASP A 429 13.21 -13.67 0.96
CA ASP A 429 13.55 -14.12 2.31
C ASP A 429 12.37 -14.81 3.02
N ALA A 430 11.15 -14.33 2.80
CA ALA A 430 9.94 -14.98 3.30
C ALA A 430 9.74 -16.38 2.67
N LEU A 431 9.96 -16.51 1.36
CA LEU A 431 9.91 -17.80 0.65
C LEU A 431 11.01 -18.76 1.09
N ALA A 432 12.17 -18.26 1.51
CA ALA A 432 13.21 -19.10 2.11
C ALA A 432 12.80 -19.70 3.46
N LEU A 433 11.94 -19.00 4.23
CA LEU A 433 11.38 -19.51 5.49
C LEU A 433 10.13 -20.38 5.24
N ASN A 434 9.30 -20.02 4.26
CA ASN A 434 8.05 -20.70 3.92
C ASN A 434 7.95 -20.94 2.41
N PRO A 435 8.49 -22.04 1.88
CA PRO A 435 8.45 -22.37 0.45
C PRO A 435 7.04 -22.66 -0.10
N HIS A 436 6.03 -22.80 0.76
CA HIS A 436 4.64 -23.04 0.38
C HIS A 436 3.85 -21.76 0.10
N MET A 437 4.37 -20.59 0.54
CA MET A 437 3.75 -19.30 0.30
C MET A 437 3.59 -19.06 -1.21
N LYS A 438 2.45 -18.51 -1.62
CA LYS A 438 2.18 -18.14 -3.02
C LYS A 438 2.21 -16.63 -3.18
N VAL A 439 2.71 -16.16 -4.32
CA VAL A 439 2.84 -14.73 -4.59
C VAL A 439 2.22 -14.42 -5.95
N LEU A 440 1.25 -13.53 -5.97
CA LEU A 440 0.70 -12.94 -7.19
C LEU A 440 1.22 -11.51 -7.32
N VAL A 441 1.96 -11.25 -8.38
CA VAL A 441 2.39 -9.90 -8.76
C VAL A 441 1.53 -9.42 -9.91
N ALA A 442 0.83 -8.33 -9.71
CA ALA A 442 -0.10 -7.73 -10.66
C ALA A 442 0.38 -6.33 -11.08
N ALA A 443 0.45 -6.07 -12.39
CA ALA A 443 0.83 -4.76 -12.92
C ALA A 443 -0.15 -4.31 -14.01
N GLY A 444 -0.30 -2.99 -14.15
CA GLY A 444 -1.11 -2.38 -15.21
C GLY A 444 -0.30 -2.05 -16.45
N MET A 445 -0.84 -2.38 -17.63
CA MET A 445 -0.21 -2.16 -18.95
C MET A 445 0.08 -0.67 -19.24
N TYR A 446 -0.69 0.23 -18.66
CA TYR A 446 -0.60 1.68 -18.89
C TYR A 446 -0.07 2.44 -17.67
N ASP A 447 0.54 1.73 -16.73
CA ASP A 447 1.25 2.33 -15.59
C ASP A 447 2.63 2.82 -16.04
N SER A 448 2.95 4.09 -15.82
CA SER A 448 4.27 4.61 -16.18
C SER A 448 5.34 4.39 -15.10
N PHE A 449 4.95 3.94 -13.91
CA PHE A 449 5.90 3.65 -12.82
C PHE A 449 6.46 2.23 -12.88
N LEU A 450 5.60 1.24 -13.18
CA LEU A 450 5.95 -0.18 -13.15
C LEU A 450 5.53 -0.86 -14.45
N PRO A 451 6.36 -0.72 -15.49
CA PRO A 451 6.05 -1.26 -16.80
C PRO A 451 5.87 -2.77 -16.79
N CYS A 452 4.80 -3.23 -17.42
CA CYS A 452 4.53 -4.67 -17.57
C CYS A 452 5.66 -5.43 -18.28
N ALA A 453 6.29 -4.82 -19.28
CA ALA A 453 7.37 -5.45 -20.02
C ALA A 453 8.59 -5.74 -19.12
N SER A 454 8.87 -4.83 -18.19
CA SER A 454 9.92 -5.03 -17.18
C SER A 454 9.57 -6.14 -16.20
N GLY A 455 8.32 -6.19 -15.73
CA GLY A 455 7.83 -7.28 -14.86
C GLY A 455 7.90 -8.65 -15.56
N ALA A 456 7.49 -8.74 -16.83
CA ALA A 456 7.59 -9.95 -17.63
C ALA A 456 9.05 -10.40 -17.83
N GLU A 457 10.00 -9.47 -17.93
CA GLU A 457 11.41 -9.80 -18.00
C GLU A 457 11.95 -10.35 -16.68
N LEU A 458 11.59 -9.72 -15.56
CA LEU A 458 11.95 -10.21 -14.24
C LEU A 458 11.41 -11.64 -14.02
N ASP A 459 10.15 -11.89 -14.37
CA ASP A 459 9.51 -13.21 -14.27
C ASP A 459 10.29 -14.27 -15.07
N ARG A 460 10.73 -13.95 -16.30
CA ARG A 460 11.54 -14.86 -17.11
C ARG A 460 12.90 -15.20 -16.50
N GLN A 461 13.46 -14.31 -15.69
CA GLN A 461 14.76 -14.46 -15.06
C GLN A 461 14.73 -15.01 -13.65
N LEU A 462 13.52 -15.23 -13.08
CA LEU A 462 13.40 -15.82 -11.75
C LEU A 462 14.09 -17.20 -11.72
N PRO A 463 14.87 -17.48 -10.67
CA PRO A 463 15.40 -18.81 -10.43
C PRO A 463 14.24 -19.79 -10.18
N SER A 464 14.49 -21.08 -10.46
CA SER A 464 13.45 -22.12 -10.47
C SER A 464 12.67 -22.23 -9.16
N ASN A 465 13.33 -22.04 -8.02
CA ASN A 465 12.71 -22.08 -6.69
C ASN A 465 11.72 -20.94 -6.48
N LEU A 466 11.98 -19.74 -7.01
CA LEU A 466 11.05 -18.59 -6.91
C LEU A 466 9.93 -18.68 -7.96
N ARG A 467 10.24 -19.15 -9.18
CA ARG A 467 9.26 -19.26 -10.28
C ARG A 467 8.09 -20.18 -9.95
N SER A 468 8.26 -21.19 -9.10
CA SER A 468 7.18 -22.08 -8.68
C SER A 468 6.22 -21.43 -7.67
N ALA A 469 6.67 -20.38 -7.00
CA ALA A 469 5.91 -19.67 -5.96
C ALA A 469 5.32 -18.34 -6.45
N ILE A 470 6.00 -17.66 -7.39
CA ILE A 470 5.63 -16.33 -7.87
C ILE A 470 4.95 -16.44 -9.23
N THR A 471 3.81 -15.79 -9.38
CA THR A 471 3.10 -15.63 -10.66
C THR A 471 3.02 -14.14 -10.97
N PHE A 472 3.52 -13.75 -12.13
CA PHE A 472 3.36 -12.38 -12.64
C PHE A 472 2.23 -12.30 -13.67
N LYS A 473 1.38 -11.26 -13.54
CA LYS A 473 0.33 -10.96 -14.52
C LYS A 473 0.29 -9.47 -14.86
N CYS A 474 0.23 -9.20 -16.16
CA CYS A 474 0.02 -7.86 -16.71
C CYS A 474 -1.45 -7.73 -17.12
N TYR A 475 -2.14 -6.76 -16.53
CA TYR A 475 -3.57 -6.48 -16.78
C TYR A 475 -3.76 -5.23 -17.63
N VAL A 476 -4.88 -5.16 -18.33
CA VAL A 476 -5.30 -3.93 -19.01
C VAL A 476 -5.71 -2.91 -17.94
N GLY A 477 -5.05 -1.76 -17.91
CA GLY A 477 -5.31 -0.72 -16.92
C GLY A 477 -4.04 0.06 -16.56
N GLY A 478 -4.19 1.09 -15.73
CA GLY A 478 -3.08 1.85 -15.16
C GLY A 478 -2.59 1.25 -13.84
N HIS A 479 -2.06 2.09 -12.97
CA HIS A 479 -1.58 1.73 -11.63
C HIS A 479 -2.66 1.04 -10.79
N ALA A 480 -3.87 1.59 -10.77
CA ALA A 480 -5.07 0.98 -10.20
C ALA A 480 -5.87 0.27 -11.31
N MET A 481 -5.29 -0.77 -11.93
CA MET A 481 -5.85 -1.48 -13.09
C MET A 481 -7.25 -2.05 -12.81
N TYR A 482 -7.55 -2.38 -11.57
CA TYR A 482 -8.84 -2.92 -11.13
C TYR A 482 -9.99 -1.89 -11.17
N LYS A 483 -9.73 -0.62 -11.50
CA LYS A 483 -10.81 0.36 -11.78
C LYS A 483 -11.56 0.02 -13.05
N ASP A 484 -10.94 -0.64 -14.01
CA ASP A 484 -11.62 -1.22 -15.17
C ASP A 484 -12.42 -2.46 -14.75
N ALA A 485 -13.72 -2.50 -15.01
CA ALA A 485 -14.60 -3.55 -14.52
C ALA A 485 -14.20 -4.96 -15.01
N ALA A 486 -13.84 -5.11 -16.29
CA ALA A 486 -13.38 -6.39 -16.84
C ALA A 486 -12.08 -6.86 -16.17
N THR A 487 -11.12 -5.94 -16.00
CA THR A 487 -9.85 -6.22 -15.33
C THR A 487 -10.06 -6.54 -13.84
N ARG A 488 -10.97 -5.85 -13.16
CA ARG A 488 -11.32 -6.16 -11.77
C ARG A 488 -11.84 -7.57 -11.62
N THR A 489 -12.72 -8.00 -12.51
CA THR A 489 -13.28 -9.37 -12.50
C THR A 489 -12.18 -10.41 -12.72
N GLU A 490 -11.30 -10.21 -13.72
CA GLU A 490 -10.17 -11.10 -14.00
C GLU A 490 -9.21 -11.17 -12.81
N PHE A 491 -8.75 -10.02 -12.32
CA PHE A 491 -7.81 -9.92 -11.20
C PHE A 491 -8.37 -10.55 -9.92
N SER A 492 -9.63 -10.24 -9.58
CA SER A 492 -10.27 -10.85 -8.41
C SER A 492 -10.44 -12.37 -8.55
N GLY A 493 -10.65 -12.86 -9.77
CA GLY A 493 -10.67 -14.28 -10.09
C GLY A 493 -9.32 -14.95 -9.81
N ASP A 494 -8.23 -14.33 -10.26
CA ASP A 494 -6.87 -14.83 -10.03
C ASP A 494 -6.49 -14.85 -8.54
N VAL A 495 -6.83 -13.79 -7.80
CA VAL A 495 -6.60 -13.74 -6.35
C VAL A 495 -7.36 -14.85 -5.63
N LYS A 496 -8.64 -15.05 -5.94
CA LYS A 496 -9.46 -16.12 -5.35
C LYS A 496 -8.95 -17.51 -5.69
N ALA A 497 -8.46 -17.70 -6.93
CA ALA A 497 -7.85 -18.96 -7.37
C ALA A 497 -6.56 -19.26 -6.60
N MET A 498 -5.69 -18.26 -6.40
CA MET A 498 -4.48 -18.38 -5.58
C MET A 498 -4.82 -18.79 -4.14
N MET A 499 -5.82 -18.16 -3.51
CA MET A 499 -6.25 -18.48 -2.15
C MET A 499 -6.83 -19.90 -2.04
N ALA A 500 -7.56 -20.37 -3.05
CA ALA A 500 -8.15 -21.71 -3.08
C ALA A 500 -7.08 -22.81 -3.26
N GLY A 501 -6.01 -22.55 -4.00
CA GLY A 501 -4.91 -23.50 -4.25
C GLY A 501 -3.99 -23.75 -3.04
N ASN A 502 -4.17 -23.00 -1.96
CA ASN A 502 -3.44 -23.14 -0.69
C ASN A 502 -4.19 -24.00 0.36
N LYS A 503 -5.16 -24.80 -0.03
CA LYS A 503 -5.91 -25.72 0.86
C LYS A 503 -5.25 -27.08 0.90
#